data_fdf5cc5b208890de13bbf5ee85b79516
#
_entry.id   fdf5cc5b208890de13bbf5ee85b79516
#
_cell.length_a   1.000
_cell.length_b   1.000
_cell.length_c   1.000
_cell.angle_alpha   90.00
_cell.angle_beta   90.00
_cell.angle_gamma   90.00
#
_symmetry.space_group_name_H-M   'P 1'
#
loop_
_entity.id
_entity.type
_entity.pdbx_description
1 polymer ?
#
loop_
_entity_poly.entity_id
_entity_poly.type
_entity_poly.pdbx_seq_one_letter_code
_entity_poly.pdbx_strand_id
1 'polypeptide(L)'
;MIMVAICDDEIKIGAELESTLMNIFSKLNIEYEIDVFFTGEELCKEMESGTHYDLIFLDIEFAQSGISGVELGRLIRDVHQNHLVSIVYISWEKNYALQLFDLQPLNFLLKPLEYEKIEEVVRQYLKISGLWQGEFTYKIGHDIFKVHIKNIVYLESRDRKLILHFANGKKEEFYGSIKETYREQLKRFDFLFIHNSYVVNYDYVSALKIDEVILADSRTSLPISKLKRPEIRERYFEIVERRQV
;
A
#
# COMPACT_ATOMS: atom_id res chain seq x y z
N MET A 1 -10.58 0.03 -9.08
CA MET A 1 -11.50 -0.01 -7.95
C MET A 1 -11.18 -1.27 -7.13
N ILE A 2 -11.16 -1.17 -5.81
CA ILE A 2 -10.93 -2.31 -4.91
C ILE A 2 -12.25 -2.65 -4.25
N MET A 3 -12.64 -3.93 -4.30
CA MET A 3 -13.84 -4.44 -3.62
C MET A 3 -13.43 -4.99 -2.26
N VAL A 4 -13.97 -4.40 -1.18
CA VAL A 4 -13.64 -4.77 0.20
C VAL A 4 -14.89 -5.29 0.90
N ALA A 5 -14.77 -6.42 1.59
CA ALA A 5 -15.79 -6.89 2.52
C ALA A 5 -15.32 -6.71 3.96
N ILE A 6 -16.23 -6.28 4.82
CA ILE A 6 -16.09 -6.31 6.27
C ILE A 6 -17.16 -7.29 6.79
N CYS A 7 -16.76 -8.28 7.55
CA CYS A 7 -17.68 -9.24 8.14
C CYS A 7 -17.43 -9.33 9.65
N ASP A 8 -18.29 -8.69 10.45
CA ASP A 8 -18.18 -8.57 11.91
C ASP A 8 -19.61 -8.37 12.48
N ASP A 9 -20.03 -9.17 13.44
CA ASP A 9 -21.37 -9.08 14.03
C ASP A 9 -21.51 -7.91 15.04
N GLU A 10 -20.40 -7.32 15.44
CA GLU A 10 -20.36 -6.08 16.22
C GLU A 10 -20.51 -4.86 15.32
N ILE A 11 -21.76 -4.35 15.17
CA ILE A 11 -22.09 -3.19 14.31
C ILE A 11 -21.13 -2.02 14.50
N LYS A 12 -20.74 -1.76 15.75
CA LYS A 12 -19.84 -0.64 16.09
C LYS A 12 -18.45 -0.83 15.49
N ILE A 13 -17.90 -2.04 15.58
CA ILE A 13 -16.56 -2.36 15.06
C ILE A 13 -16.59 -2.31 13.53
N GLY A 14 -17.61 -2.88 12.89
CA GLY A 14 -17.79 -2.81 11.45
C GLY A 14 -17.82 -1.35 10.95
N ALA A 15 -18.61 -0.47 11.60
CA ALA A 15 -18.71 0.93 11.22
C ALA A 15 -17.41 1.74 11.47
N GLU A 16 -16.70 1.47 12.56
CA GLU A 16 -15.40 2.10 12.85
C GLU A 16 -14.34 1.67 11.82
N LEU A 17 -14.31 0.40 11.45
CA LEU A 17 -13.40 -0.15 10.44
C LEU A 17 -13.71 0.42 9.06
N GLU A 18 -14.98 0.45 8.66
CA GLU A 18 -15.43 1.06 7.40
C GLU A 18 -14.97 2.51 7.30
N SER A 19 -15.27 3.34 8.31
CA SER A 19 -14.85 4.75 8.36
C SER A 19 -13.33 4.92 8.27
N THR A 20 -12.58 4.02 8.92
CA THR A 20 -11.11 4.02 8.90
C THR A 20 -10.58 3.68 7.50
N LEU A 21 -11.11 2.64 6.87
CA LEU A 21 -10.74 2.24 5.52
C LEU A 21 -11.08 3.31 4.48
N MET A 22 -12.26 3.93 4.57
CA MET A 22 -12.65 5.06 3.72
C MET A 22 -11.63 6.21 3.81
N ASN A 23 -11.20 6.55 5.03
CA ASN A 23 -10.18 7.58 5.24
C ASN A 23 -8.83 7.21 4.62
N ILE A 24 -8.38 5.96 4.83
CA ILE A 24 -7.12 5.44 4.29
C ILE A 24 -7.14 5.44 2.76
N PHE A 25 -8.16 4.85 2.12
CA PHE A 25 -8.28 4.79 0.67
C PHE A 25 -8.38 6.18 0.03
N SER A 26 -9.14 7.08 0.65
CA SER A 26 -9.23 8.48 0.21
C SER A 26 -7.89 9.20 0.27
N LYS A 27 -7.12 9.04 1.36
CA LYS A 27 -5.75 9.59 1.49
C LYS A 27 -4.79 9.02 0.45
N LEU A 28 -4.98 7.76 0.06
CA LEU A 28 -4.15 7.07 -0.93
C LEU A 28 -4.61 7.32 -2.36
N ASN A 29 -5.75 8.02 -2.54
CA ASN A 29 -6.39 8.28 -3.84
C ASN A 29 -6.67 6.99 -4.61
N ILE A 30 -7.26 6.01 -3.93
CA ILE A 30 -7.63 4.70 -4.46
C ILE A 30 -9.15 4.63 -4.55
N GLU A 31 -9.65 4.17 -5.70
CA GLU A 31 -11.07 3.87 -5.87
C GLU A 31 -11.41 2.56 -5.17
N TYR A 32 -12.48 2.56 -4.38
CA TYR A 32 -12.91 1.44 -3.57
C TYR A 32 -14.44 1.36 -3.48
N GLU A 33 -14.92 0.18 -3.15
CA GLU A 33 -16.27 -0.11 -2.68
C GLU A 33 -16.17 -0.99 -1.46
N ILE A 34 -16.98 -0.74 -0.43
CA ILE A 34 -16.95 -1.46 0.84
C ILE A 34 -18.35 -1.95 1.16
N ASP A 35 -18.49 -3.27 1.33
CA ASP A 35 -19.68 -3.91 1.83
C ASP A 35 -19.49 -4.40 3.25
N VAL A 36 -20.49 -4.19 4.10
CA VAL A 36 -20.46 -4.60 5.52
C VAL A 36 -21.50 -5.68 5.74
N PHE A 37 -21.05 -6.81 6.27
CA PHE A 37 -21.87 -7.98 6.61
C PHE A 37 -21.82 -8.22 8.12
N PHE A 38 -22.93 -8.65 8.66
CA PHE A 38 -23.06 -8.96 10.08
C PHE A 38 -23.04 -10.46 10.37
N THR A 39 -23.09 -11.28 9.33
CA THR A 39 -23.00 -12.73 9.43
C THR A 39 -22.15 -13.31 8.31
N GLY A 40 -21.52 -14.47 8.56
CA GLY A 40 -20.75 -15.18 7.54
C GLY A 40 -21.62 -15.68 6.39
N GLU A 41 -22.89 -16.02 6.68
CA GLU A 41 -23.87 -16.49 5.70
C GLU A 41 -24.22 -15.39 4.68
N GLU A 42 -24.36 -14.14 5.13
CA GLU A 42 -24.60 -13.00 4.22
C GLU A 42 -23.44 -12.81 3.26
N LEU A 43 -22.20 -12.84 3.76
CA LEU A 43 -21.00 -12.73 2.93
C LEU A 43 -20.92 -13.89 1.92
N CYS A 44 -21.16 -15.14 2.35
CA CYS A 44 -21.19 -16.29 1.45
C CYS A 44 -22.21 -16.12 0.34
N LYS A 45 -23.44 -15.74 0.68
CA LYS A 45 -24.53 -15.53 -0.28
C LYS A 45 -24.18 -14.46 -1.31
N GLU A 46 -23.55 -13.37 -0.88
CA GLU A 46 -23.12 -12.31 -1.79
C GLU A 46 -22.01 -12.80 -2.74
N MET A 47 -21.04 -13.56 -2.24
CA MET A 47 -20.01 -14.17 -3.07
C MET A 47 -20.59 -15.21 -4.06
N GLU A 48 -21.59 -15.99 -3.64
CA GLU A 48 -22.29 -16.94 -4.50
C GLU A 48 -23.13 -16.26 -5.59
N SER A 49 -23.59 -15.04 -5.35
CA SER A 49 -24.30 -14.23 -6.36
C SER A 49 -23.39 -13.72 -7.48
N GLY A 50 -22.06 -13.88 -7.32
CA GLY A 50 -21.05 -13.51 -8.31
C GLY A 50 -20.25 -12.26 -7.93
N THR A 51 -20.46 -11.69 -6.75
CA THR A 51 -19.66 -10.58 -6.26
C THR A 51 -18.27 -11.08 -5.86
N HIS A 52 -17.21 -10.42 -6.38
CA HIS A 52 -15.83 -10.75 -6.10
C HIS A 52 -15.20 -9.68 -5.21
N TYR A 53 -14.70 -10.10 -4.05
CA TYR A 53 -13.95 -9.24 -3.15
C TYR A 53 -12.44 -9.44 -3.35
N ASP A 54 -11.70 -8.35 -3.27
CA ASP A 54 -10.24 -8.34 -3.34
C ASP A 54 -9.61 -8.46 -1.95
N LEU A 55 -10.26 -7.87 -0.94
CA LEU A 55 -9.81 -7.81 0.43
C LEU A 55 -10.98 -8.02 1.38
N ILE A 56 -10.86 -8.99 2.29
CA ILE A 56 -11.88 -9.29 3.29
C ILE A 56 -11.30 -9.08 4.68
N PHE A 57 -11.95 -8.25 5.49
CA PHE A 57 -11.73 -8.18 6.93
C PHE A 57 -12.76 -9.05 7.60
N LEU A 58 -12.32 -10.08 8.30
CA LEU A 58 -13.17 -11.16 8.80
C LEU A 58 -12.99 -11.37 10.29
N ASP A 59 -14.03 -11.11 11.06
CA ASP A 59 -14.06 -11.52 12.47
C ASP A 59 -13.99 -13.04 12.59
N ILE A 60 -13.30 -13.53 13.59
CA ILE A 60 -13.19 -14.95 13.88
C ILE A 60 -14.39 -15.43 14.70
N GLU A 61 -14.89 -14.61 15.60
CA GLU A 61 -15.88 -14.98 16.61
C GLU A 61 -17.22 -14.30 16.33
N PHE A 62 -18.12 -14.99 15.67
CA PHE A 62 -19.50 -14.53 15.50
C PHE A 62 -20.39 -15.06 16.64
N ALA A 63 -20.98 -14.18 17.43
CA ALA A 63 -21.83 -14.56 18.56
C ALA A 63 -23.14 -15.24 18.14
N GLN A 64 -23.61 -15.02 16.90
CA GLN A 64 -24.93 -15.43 16.44
C GLN A 64 -24.92 -16.27 15.16
N SER A 65 -23.75 -16.54 14.55
CA SER A 65 -23.68 -17.31 13.32
C SER A 65 -23.35 -18.79 13.57
N GLY A 66 -23.82 -19.65 12.67
CA GLY A 66 -23.58 -21.10 12.75
C GLY A 66 -22.16 -21.52 12.35
N ILE A 67 -21.35 -20.60 11.77
CA ILE A 67 -19.98 -20.84 11.35
C ILE A 67 -19.05 -19.78 11.91
N SER A 68 -17.85 -20.17 12.31
CA SER A 68 -16.78 -19.25 12.74
C SER A 68 -16.09 -18.60 11.52
N GLY A 69 -15.41 -17.46 11.74
CA GLY A 69 -14.59 -16.83 10.68
C GLY A 69 -13.47 -17.74 10.18
N VAL A 70 -12.95 -18.65 11.00
CA VAL A 70 -11.98 -19.67 10.57
C VAL A 70 -12.60 -20.65 9.59
N GLU A 71 -13.81 -21.15 9.89
CA GLU A 71 -14.54 -22.05 8.99
C GLU A 71 -14.97 -21.35 7.71
N LEU A 72 -15.42 -20.10 7.81
CA LEU A 72 -15.73 -19.27 6.65
C LEU A 72 -14.49 -19.05 5.75
N GLY A 73 -13.34 -18.77 6.34
CA GLY A 73 -12.09 -18.65 5.58
C GLY A 73 -11.71 -19.95 4.87
N ARG A 74 -11.92 -21.13 5.49
CA ARG A 74 -11.75 -22.43 4.81
C ARG A 74 -12.72 -22.60 3.67
N LEU A 75 -13.98 -22.25 3.86
CA LEU A 75 -15.00 -22.31 2.82
C LEU A 75 -14.58 -21.45 1.60
N ILE A 76 -14.12 -20.24 1.83
CA ILE A 76 -13.63 -19.35 0.78
C ILE A 76 -12.44 -19.97 0.03
N ARG A 77 -11.47 -20.58 0.72
CA ARG A 77 -10.30 -21.20 0.10
C ARG A 77 -10.62 -22.50 -0.63
N ASP A 78 -11.32 -23.40 0.01
CA ASP A 78 -11.48 -24.80 -0.43
C ASP A 78 -12.67 -24.97 -1.37
N VAL A 79 -13.83 -24.37 -1.04
CA VAL A 79 -15.08 -24.57 -1.80
C VAL A 79 -15.16 -23.59 -2.97
N HIS A 80 -14.89 -22.33 -2.74
CA HIS A 80 -14.91 -21.33 -3.79
C HIS A 80 -13.60 -21.29 -4.59
N GLN A 81 -12.58 -22.09 -4.22
CA GLN A 81 -11.25 -22.12 -4.83
C GLN A 81 -10.66 -20.73 -5.03
N ASN A 82 -11.04 -19.79 -4.16
CA ASN A 82 -10.62 -18.41 -4.26
C ASN A 82 -9.35 -18.17 -3.41
N HIS A 83 -8.20 -18.51 -4.00
CA HIS A 83 -6.88 -18.26 -3.40
C HIS A 83 -6.38 -16.84 -3.66
N LEU A 84 -7.06 -16.04 -4.48
CA LEU A 84 -6.64 -14.70 -4.87
C LEU A 84 -7.11 -13.64 -3.88
N VAL A 85 -8.24 -13.86 -3.20
CA VAL A 85 -8.75 -12.90 -2.21
C VAL A 85 -7.84 -12.83 -1.00
N SER A 86 -7.49 -11.62 -0.59
CA SER A 86 -6.71 -11.38 0.61
C SER A 86 -7.64 -11.34 1.83
N ILE A 87 -7.38 -12.20 2.83
CA ILE A 87 -8.18 -12.24 4.06
C ILE A 87 -7.35 -11.70 5.22
N VAL A 88 -7.91 -10.74 5.95
CA VAL A 88 -7.41 -10.21 7.21
C VAL A 88 -8.34 -10.66 8.32
N TYR A 89 -7.84 -11.46 9.23
CA TYR A 89 -8.65 -11.90 10.36
C TYR A 89 -8.58 -10.90 11.50
N ILE A 90 -9.70 -10.75 12.19
CA ILE A 90 -9.87 -9.84 13.34
C ILE A 90 -10.34 -10.69 14.53
N SER A 91 -9.82 -10.46 15.73
CA SER A 91 -10.27 -11.17 16.93
C SER A 91 -9.86 -10.42 18.20
N TRP A 92 -10.55 -10.71 19.30
CA TRP A 92 -10.11 -10.33 20.65
C TRP A 92 -8.99 -11.23 21.18
N GLU A 93 -8.79 -12.43 20.63
CA GLU A 93 -7.89 -13.44 21.14
C GLU A 93 -6.67 -13.70 20.23
N LYS A 94 -5.47 -13.61 20.79
CA LYS A 94 -4.19 -13.90 20.07
C LYS A 94 -4.03 -15.34 19.64
N ASN A 95 -4.67 -16.28 20.34
CA ASN A 95 -4.45 -17.71 20.17
C ASN A 95 -4.88 -18.25 18.79
N TYR A 96 -5.76 -17.54 18.10
CA TYR A 96 -6.21 -17.93 16.76
C TYR A 96 -5.12 -17.82 15.68
N ALA A 97 -4.13 -16.96 15.86
CA ALA A 97 -3.10 -16.73 14.84
C ALA A 97 -2.41 -18.01 14.36
N LEU A 98 -2.18 -18.98 15.25
CA LEU A 98 -1.59 -20.29 14.91
C LEU A 98 -2.52 -21.17 14.07
N GLN A 99 -3.83 -21.09 14.29
CA GLN A 99 -4.84 -21.89 13.57
C GLN A 99 -5.06 -21.38 12.14
N LEU A 100 -4.70 -20.13 11.87
CA LEU A 100 -4.90 -19.47 10.59
C LEU A 100 -3.75 -19.73 9.60
N PHE A 101 -2.65 -20.34 10.04
CA PHE A 101 -1.45 -20.52 9.21
C PHE A 101 -1.75 -21.24 7.88
N ASP A 102 -2.56 -22.28 7.92
CA ASP A 102 -2.95 -23.06 6.74
C ASP A 102 -3.90 -22.31 5.79
N LEU A 103 -4.56 -21.25 6.29
CA LEU A 103 -5.48 -20.43 5.51
C LEU A 103 -4.79 -19.26 4.77
N GLN A 104 -3.48 -19.14 4.96
CA GLN A 104 -2.66 -18.09 4.33
C GLN A 104 -3.29 -16.69 4.44
N PRO A 105 -3.54 -16.19 5.67
CA PRO A 105 -4.08 -14.85 5.85
C PRO A 105 -3.10 -13.81 5.34
N LEU A 106 -3.62 -12.70 4.84
CA LEU A 106 -2.80 -11.51 4.57
C LEU A 106 -2.23 -10.97 5.88
N ASN A 107 -3.07 -10.90 6.91
CA ASN A 107 -2.67 -10.42 8.23
C ASN A 107 -3.68 -10.90 9.30
N PHE A 108 -3.33 -10.65 10.56
CA PHE A 108 -4.17 -10.88 11.73
C PHE A 108 -4.15 -9.64 12.62
N LEU A 109 -5.32 -9.08 12.90
CA LEU A 109 -5.49 -7.87 13.70
C LEU A 109 -6.18 -8.21 15.03
N LEU A 110 -5.67 -7.63 16.12
CA LEU A 110 -6.33 -7.72 17.41
C LEU A 110 -7.25 -6.54 17.64
N LYS A 111 -8.44 -6.80 18.18
CA LYS A 111 -9.32 -5.77 18.73
C LYS A 111 -8.75 -5.24 20.08
N PRO A 112 -8.80 -3.92 20.36
CA PRO A 112 -9.39 -2.87 19.52
C PRO A 112 -8.51 -2.54 18.30
N LEU A 113 -9.17 -2.20 17.19
CA LEU A 113 -8.49 -1.93 15.92
C LEU A 113 -7.82 -0.54 15.95
N GLU A 114 -6.51 -0.49 15.75
CA GLU A 114 -5.72 0.73 15.68
C GLU A 114 -5.59 1.20 14.23
N TYR A 115 -5.74 2.51 14.00
CA TYR A 115 -5.65 3.12 12.66
C TYR A 115 -4.36 2.72 11.93
N GLU A 116 -3.23 2.81 12.61
CA GLU A 116 -1.90 2.52 12.08
C GLU A 116 -1.78 1.08 11.60
N LYS A 117 -2.35 0.14 12.35
CA LYS A 117 -2.35 -1.29 12.00
C LYS A 117 -3.23 -1.58 10.77
N ILE A 118 -4.38 -0.95 10.68
CA ILE A 118 -5.25 -1.06 9.50
C ILE A 118 -4.54 -0.46 8.28
N GLU A 119 -3.90 0.71 8.43
CA GLU A 119 -3.14 1.34 7.34
C GLU A 119 -1.97 0.45 6.87
N GLU A 120 -1.22 -0.19 7.78
CA GLU A 120 -0.16 -1.15 7.46
C GLU A 120 -0.69 -2.31 6.61
N VAL A 121 -1.82 -2.89 7.00
CA VAL A 121 -2.48 -3.98 6.28
C VAL A 121 -2.93 -3.56 4.89
N VAL A 122 -3.59 -2.41 4.76
CA VAL A 122 -4.00 -1.87 3.46
C VAL A 122 -2.77 -1.66 2.55
N ARG A 123 -1.69 -1.09 3.08
CA ARG A 123 -0.45 -0.91 2.32
C ARG A 123 0.20 -2.23 1.92
N GLN A 124 0.16 -3.24 2.79
CA GLN A 124 0.63 -4.60 2.47
C GLN A 124 -0.19 -5.21 1.34
N TYR A 125 -1.53 -5.14 1.41
CA TYR A 125 -2.42 -5.58 0.35
C TYR A 125 -2.10 -4.91 -0.99
N LEU A 126 -2.01 -3.58 -1.00
CA LEU A 126 -1.72 -2.81 -2.21
C LEU A 126 -0.39 -3.18 -2.87
N LYS A 127 0.62 -3.56 -2.07
CA LYS A 127 1.91 -4.04 -2.59
C LYS A 127 1.78 -5.41 -3.26
N ILE A 128 1.09 -6.36 -2.59
CA ILE A 128 0.94 -7.74 -3.06
C ILE A 128 0.07 -7.79 -4.30
N SER A 129 -1.04 -7.05 -4.33
CA SER A 129 -1.96 -6.97 -5.47
C SER A 129 -1.38 -6.22 -6.67
N GLY A 130 -0.22 -5.58 -6.52
CA GLY A 130 0.36 -4.71 -7.55
C GLY A 130 -0.42 -3.40 -7.77
N LEU A 131 -1.47 -3.15 -6.99
CA LEU A 131 -2.27 -1.91 -7.03
C LEU A 131 -1.54 -0.71 -6.41
N TRP A 132 -0.46 -0.93 -5.66
CA TRP A 132 0.46 0.11 -5.21
C TRP A 132 1.30 0.68 -6.37
N GLN A 133 0.70 0.71 -7.56
CA GLN A 133 1.29 1.35 -8.72
C GLN A 133 0.87 2.82 -8.74
N GLY A 134 1.41 3.61 -7.79
CA GLY A 134 1.20 5.05 -7.82
C GLY A 134 1.50 5.59 -9.21
N GLU A 135 0.62 6.44 -9.71
CA GLU A 135 0.84 7.17 -10.97
C GLU A 135 1.49 8.51 -10.67
N PHE A 136 2.45 8.87 -11.48
CA PHE A 136 3.03 10.20 -11.55
C PHE A 136 2.48 10.92 -12.77
N THR A 137 1.96 12.12 -12.57
CA THR A 137 1.38 12.93 -13.64
C THR A 137 2.22 14.17 -13.90
N TYR A 138 2.55 14.45 -15.15
CA TYR A 138 3.29 15.63 -15.57
C TYR A 138 2.74 16.21 -16.88
N LYS A 139 3.10 17.47 -17.19
CA LYS A 139 2.63 18.18 -18.36
C LYS A 139 3.78 18.60 -19.26
N ILE A 140 3.64 18.37 -20.55
CA ILE A 140 4.52 18.93 -21.58
C ILE A 140 3.65 19.75 -22.55
N GLY A 141 3.81 21.06 -22.52
CA GLY A 141 2.90 21.95 -23.24
C GLY A 141 1.47 21.88 -22.70
N HIS A 142 0.52 21.48 -23.54
CA HIS A 142 -0.87 21.27 -23.15
C HIS A 142 -1.22 19.82 -22.84
N ASP A 143 -0.31 18.88 -23.10
CA ASP A 143 -0.55 17.46 -22.96
C ASP A 143 -0.23 16.99 -21.53
N ILE A 144 -1.07 16.09 -21.02
CA ILE A 144 -0.93 15.46 -19.70
C ILE A 144 -0.47 14.02 -19.90
N PHE A 145 0.63 13.66 -19.25
CA PHE A 145 1.21 12.33 -19.27
C PHE A 145 1.09 11.67 -17.91
N LYS A 146 0.87 10.35 -17.92
CA LYS A 146 0.85 9.50 -16.74
C LYS A 146 1.89 8.41 -16.89
N VAL A 147 2.61 8.14 -15.81
CA VAL A 147 3.59 7.04 -15.75
C VAL A 147 3.52 6.37 -14.38
N HIS A 148 3.72 5.07 -14.35
CA HIS A 148 3.80 4.34 -13.09
C HIS A 148 5.05 4.77 -12.32
N ILE A 149 4.87 5.07 -11.03
CA ILE A 149 5.95 5.48 -10.12
C ILE A 149 7.09 4.46 -10.09
N LYS A 150 6.79 3.18 -10.16
CA LYS A 150 7.80 2.11 -10.23
C LYS A 150 8.75 2.22 -11.42
N ASN A 151 8.35 2.91 -12.49
CA ASN A 151 9.20 3.10 -13.67
C ASN A 151 10.14 4.30 -13.54
N ILE A 152 9.97 5.13 -12.52
CA ILE A 152 10.79 6.33 -12.26
C ILE A 152 11.96 5.93 -11.38
N VAL A 153 13.16 6.11 -11.87
CA VAL A 153 14.41 5.88 -11.12
C VAL A 153 14.72 7.07 -10.23
N TYR A 154 14.73 8.26 -10.82
CA TYR A 154 14.91 9.51 -10.08
C TYR A 154 14.37 10.70 -10.86
N LEU A 155 14.14 11.80 -10.14
CA LEU A 155 13.79 13.10 -10.68
C LEU A 155 14.97 14.05 -10.48
N GLU A 156 15.39 14.73 -11.55
CA GLU A 156 16.45 15.75 -11.54
C GLU A 156 15.84 17.13 -11.79
N SER A 157 16.32 18.14 -11.07
CA SER A 157 16.01 19.54 -11.36
C SER A 157 17.23 20.22 -11.98
N ARG A 158 17.05 20.74 -13.20
CA ARG A 158 18.09 21.45 -13.95
C ARG A 158 17.45 22.56 -14.79
N ASP A 159 18.00 23.77 -14.73
CA ASP A 159 17.61 24.92 -15.56
C ASP A 159 16.10 25.22 -15.55
N ARG A 160 15.47 25.19 -14.36
CA ARG A 160 14.02 25.40 -14.15
C ARG A 160 13.13 24.30 -14.74
N LYS A 161 13.71 23.21 -15.22
CA LYS A 161 13.01 22.02 -15.68
C LYS A 161 13.22 20.88 -14.72
N LEU A 162 12.29 19.97 -14.73
CA LEU A 162 12.38 18.66 -14.10
C LEU A 162 12.60 17.60 -15.18
N ILE A 163 13.52 16.70 -14.92
CA ILE A 163 13.86 15.59 -15.82
C ILE A 163 13.52 14.29 -15.10
N LEU A 164 12.58 13.54 -15.63
CA LEU A 164 12.27 12.18 -15.20
C LEU A 164 13.25 11.21 -15.85
N HIS A 165 13.93 10.43 -15.04
CA HIS A 165 14.79 9.34 -15.50
C HIS A 165 14.07 8.01 -15.26
N PHE A 166 13.81 7.26 -16.33
CA PHE A 166 13.08 6.00 -16.30
C PHE A 166 13.99 4.79 -16.28
N ALA A 167 13.47 3.67 -15.76
CA ALA A 167 14.18 2.39 -15.67
C ALA A 167 14.62 1.84 -17.04
N ASN A 168 13.91 2.17 -18.11
CA ASN A 168 14.26 1.79 -19.49
C ASN A 168 15.28 2.73 -20.13
N GLY A 169 15.87 3.67 -19.39
CA GLY A 169 16.84 4.66 -19.87
C GLY A 169 16.24 5.89 -20.56
N LYS A 170 14.91 5.92 -20.78
CA LYS A 170 14.22 7.09 -21.33
C LYS A 170 14.30 8.25 -20.34
N LYS A 171 14.27 9.48 -20.88
CA LYS A 171 14.17 10.73 -20.10
C LYS A 171 13.06 11.59 -20.66
N GLU A 172 12.33 12.27 -19.78
CA GLU A 172 11.30 13.23 -20.14
C GLU A 172 11.51 14.52 -19.37
N GLU A 173 11.39 15.66 -20.06
CA GLU A 173 11.58 16.97 -19.46
C GLU A 173 10.24 17.74 -19.40
N PHE A 174 9.97 18.36 -18.26
CA PHE A 174 8.80 19.21 -18.08
C PHE A 174 9.10 20.37 -17.10
N TYR A 175 8.25 21.41 -17.11
CA TYR A 175 8.40 22.52 -16.17
C TYR A 175 7.79 22.18 -14.81
N GLY A 176 8.48 22.52 -13.73
CA GLY A 176 7.96 22.29 -12.38
C GLY A 176 8.98 22.61 -11.29
N SER A 177 8.52 22.51 -10.06
CA SER A 177 9.33 22.64 -8.84
C SER A 177 9.57 21.27 -8.24
N ILE A 178 10.82 20.86 -8.08
CA ILE A 178 11.16 19.54 -7.52
C ILE A 178 10.61 19.36 -6.09
N LYS A 179 10.61 20.45 -5.31
CA LYS A 179 10.11 20.44 -3.92
C LYS A 179 8.58 20.24 -3.86
N GLU A 180 7.85 20.93 -4.72
CA GLU A 180 6.39 20.80 -4.83
C GLU A 180 6.02 19.42 -5.38
N THR A 181 6.64 19.00 -6.47
CA THR A 181 6.44 17.69 -7.08
C THR A 181 6.71 16.55 -6.09
N TYR A 182 7.80 16.65 -5.32
CA TYR A 182 8.07 15.67 -4.26
C TYR A 182 6.96 15.66 -3.21
N ARG A 183 6.58 16.83 -2.69
CA ARG A 183 5.59 16.94 -1.62
C ARG A 183 4.21 16.41 -2.04
N GLU A 184 3.79 16.74 -3.25
CA GLU A 184 2.42 16.46 -3.72
C GLU A 184 2.28 15.07 -4.32
N GLN A 185 3.29 14.56 -5.02
CA GLN A 185 3.16 13.33 -5.77
C GLN A 185 4.07 12.19 -5.27
N LEU A 186 5.29 12.48 -4.76
CA LEU A 186 6.29 11.44 -4.51
C LEU A 186 6.51 11.12 -3.02
N LYS A 187 6.24 12.06 -2.11
CA LYS A 187 6.51 11.89 -0.66
C LYS A 187 5.79 10.69 -0.05
N ARG A 188 4.59 10.38 -0.52
CA ARG A 188 3.77 9.25 -0.05
C ARG A 188 4.29 7.89 -0.52
N PHE A 189 5.15 7.89 -1.53
CA PHE A 189 5.86 6.72 -2.03
C PHE A 189 7.28 6.70 -1.47
N ASP A 190 7.98 5.59 -1.67
CA ASP A 190 9.32 5.41 -1.15
C ASP A 190 10.37 6.19 -1.97
N PHE A 191 10.20 7.51 -2.04
CA PHE A 191 11.18 8.42 -2.64
C PHE A 191 11.96 9.17 -1.57
N LEU A 192 13.24 9.39 -1.84
CA LEU A 192 14.18 10.12 -0.99
C LEU A 192 14.53 11.47 -1.64
N PHE A 193 14.23 12.58 -0.98
CA PHE A 193 14.60 13.93 -1.45
C PHE A 193 16.03 14.27 -1.00
N ILE A 194 17.02 13.70 -1.70
CA ILE A 194 18.44 13.71 -1.29
C ILE A 194 19.17 15.05 -1.51
N HIS A 195 18.73 15.83 -2.48
CA HIS A 195 19.35 17.09 -2.85
C HIS A 195 18.31 18.06 -3.40
N ASN A 196 18.58 19.37 -3.39
CA ASN A 196 17.69 20.35 -4.01
C ASN A 196 17.47 20.11 -5.51
N SER A 197 18.31 19.31 -6.12
CA SER A 197 18.22 18.91 -7.52
C SER A 197 17.85 17.43 -7.72
N TYR A 198 17.71 16.61 -6.66
CA TYR A 198 17.50 15.16 -6.83
C TYR A 198 16.50 14.60 -5.84
N VAL A 199 15.55 13.85 -6.39
CA VAL A 199 14.62 12.98 -5.68
C VAL A 199 14.76 11.57 -6.25
N VAL A 200 15.08 10.58 -5.43
CA VAL A 200 15.43 9.21 -5.85
C VAL A 200 14.39 8.23 -5.38
N ASN A 201 13.97 7.31 -6.23
CA ASN A 201 13.14 6.19 -5.86
C ASN A 201 13.98 5.15 -5.10
N TYR A 202 13.56 4.80 -3.89
CA TYR A 202 14.25 3.85 -3.03
C TYR A 202 14.45 2.47 -3.70
N ASP A 203 13.51 2.02 -4.55
CA ASP A 203 13.60 0.73 -5.24
C ASP A 203 14.83 0.60 -6.15
N TYR A 204 15.40 1.73 -6.54
CA TYR A 204 16.60 1.79 -7.38
C TYR A 204 17.86 2.17 -6.60
N VAL A 205 17.81 2.22 -5.27
CA VAL A 205 18.99 2.49 -4.44
C VAL A 205 19.70 1.19 -4.13
N SER A 206 20.94 1.06 -4.57
CA SER A 206 21.80 -0.08 -4.21
C SER A 206 22.61 0.18 -2.94
N ALA A 207 22.99 1.43 -2.68
CA ALA A 207 23.70 1.80 -1.45
C ALA A 207 23.44 3.25 -1.07
N LEU A 208 23.29 3.50 0.24
CA LEU A 208 23.28 4.82 0.86
C LEU A 208 24.62 5.05 1.55
N LYS A 209 25.43 5.95 1.04
CA LYS A 209 26.68 6.41 1.67
C LYS A 209 26.45 7.72 2.45
N ILE A 210 27.51 8.26 3.06
CA ILE A 210 27.42 9.49 3.88
C ILE A 210 27.00 10.69 3.03
N ASP A 211 27.51 10.80 1.82
CA ASP A 211 27.39 11.97 0.95
C ASP A 211 26.82 11.69 -0.45
N GLU A 212 26.52 10.43 -0.76
CA GLU A 212 26.00 10.03 -2.05
C GLU A 212 25.04 8.82 -1.94
N VAL A 213 24.15 8.70 -2.92
CA VAL A 213 23.32 7.53 -3.18
C VAL A 213 23.84 6.84 -4.44
N ILE A 214 24.09 5.53 -4.36
CA ILE A 214 24.45 4.70 -5.51
C ILE A 214 23.19 4.04 -6.04
N LEU A 215 22.96 4.13 -7.33
CA LEU A 215 21.79 3.48 -7.97
C LEU A 215 22.10 2.03 -8.34
N ALA A 216 21.05 1.27 -8.61
CA ALA A 216 21.12 -0.17 -8.91
C ALA A 216 21.95 -0.51 -10.17
N ASP A 217 22.13 0.44 -11.08
CA ASP A 217 23.03 0.29 -12.24
C ASP A 217 24.54 0.32 -11.84
N SER A 218 24.83 0.56 -10.55
CA SER A 218 26.16 0.68 -9.95
C SER A 218 27.10 1.71 -10.62
N ARG A 219 26.59 2.50 -11.57
CA ARG A 219 27.36 3.51 -12.34
C ARG A 219 26.91 4.93 -12.00
N THR A 220 25.65 5.09 -11.62
CA THR A 220 25.08 6.40 -11.29
C THR A 220 25.19 6.66 -9.79
N SER A 221 25.90 7.72 -9.43
CA SER A 221 25.99 8.25 -8.07
C SER A 221 25.40 9.65 -8.02
N LEU A 222 24.52 9.89 -7.04
CA LEU A 222 23.85 11.17 -6.84
C LEU A 222 24.21 11.77 -5.47
N PRO A 223 24.57 13.07 -5.40
CA PRO A 223 25.05 13.69 -4.17
C PRO A 223 23.91 13.91 -3.16
N ILE A 224 24.24 13.78 -1.88
CA ILE A 224 23.36 14.11 -0.76
C ILE A 224 23.76 15.48 -0.20
N SER A 225 22.79 16.40 -0.11
CA SER A 225 22.99 17.69 0.55
C SER A 225 23.36 17.50 2.02
N LYS A 226 24.40 18.21 2.51
CA LYS A 226 24.86 18.13 3.90
C LYS A 226 23.73 18.30 4.92
N LEU A 227 22.85 19.27 4.69
CA LEU A 227 21.74 19.58 5.59
C LEU A 227 20.66 18.49 5.62
N LYS A 228 20.56 17.68 4.58
CA LYS A 228 19.54 16.61 4.47
C LYS A 228 20.02 15.24 4.94
N ARG A 229 21.31 15.06 5.21
CA ARG A 229 21.89 13.75 5.58
C ARG A 229 21.18 13.05 6.76
N PRO A 230 20.88 13.76 7.88
CA PRO A 230 20.17 13.11 9.00
C PRO A 230 18.78 12.65 8.62
N GLU A 231 17.96 13.53 8.01
CA GLU A 231 16.61 13.25 7.56
C GLU A 231 16.54 12.07 6.57
N ILE A 232 17.47 12.05 5.60
CA ILE A 232 17.51 11.00 4.59
C ILE A 232 17.90 9.66 5.21
N ARG A 233 18.84 9.66 6.14
CA ARG A 233 19.26 8.44 6.83
C ARG A 233 18.12 7.85 7.67
N GLU A 234 17.42 8.68 8.41
CA GLU A 234 16.24 8.31 9.18
C GLU A 234 15.17 7.73 8.24
N ARG A 235 14.81 8.47 7.18
CA ARG A 235 13.82 8.03 6.20
C ARG A 235 14.20 6.72 5.50
N TYR A 236 15.46 6.53 5.19
CA TYR A 236 15.97 5.29 4.60
C TYR A 236 15.75 4.11 5.54
N PHE A 237 16.09 4.24 6.83
CA PHE A 237 15.87 3.19 7.81
C PHE A 237 14.40 2.92 8.07
N GLU A 238 13.53 3.93 8.15
CA GLU A 238 12.08 3.73 8.23
C GLU A 238 11.56 2.87 7.06
N ILE A 239 12.05 3.11 5.84
CA ILE A 239 11.67 2.32 4.68
C ILE A 239 12.19 0.88 4.81
N VAL A 240 13.44 0.70 5.25
CA VAL A 240 14.05 -0.63 5.45
C VAL A 240 13.26 -1.42 6.50
N GLU A 241 13.02 -0.85 7.68
CA GLU A 241 12.29 -1.50 8.77
C GLU A 241 10.89 -1.90 8.33
N ARG A 242 10.17 -0.99 7.68
CA ARG A 242 8.82 -1.26 7.18
C ARG A 242 8.77 -2.36 6.10
N ARG A 243 9.86 -2.60 5.37
CA ARG A 243 9.93 -3.61 4.31
C ARG A 243 10.48 -4.97 4.77
N GLN A 244 11.04 -5.05 5.98
CA GLN A 244 11.55 -6.30 6.58
C GLN A 244 10.50 -7.04 7.44
N VAL A 245 9.37 -6.40 7.72
CA VAL A 245 8.20 -6.97 8.38
C VAL A 245 7.22 -7.45 7.32
#